data_ee663ad8c704ba34e951ff803a0bb12b
#
_entry.id   ee663ad8c704ba34e951ff803a0bb12b
#
_cell.length_a   1.000
_cell.length_b   1.000
_cell.length_c   1.000
_cell.angle_alpha   90.00
_cell.angle_beta   90.00
_cell.angle_gamma   90.00
#
_symmetry.space_group_name_H-M   'P 1'
#
loop_
_entity.id
_entity.type
_entity.pdbx_description
1 polymer ?
#
loop_
_entity_poly.entity_id
_entity_poly.type
_entity_poly.pdbx_seq_one_letter_code
_entity_poly.pdbx_strand_id
1 'polypeptide(L)'
;PTKGEKLFCEEDPSPRVCRLPARLAWCSIDWDQLRLLHPLGAGGFGSVYKAIYCGATVAVKQVKKCNKNRLASRQSFWAELNVAHLHHNNLVRIIAASTGAPSTQETLGTIIMEYVGDSTLHHVIYGTDCIAAARKDDELSXGPVLMTIAQVIRYSQDIVAGLVFLHSQLIVHLDLKPANIFITQQNVCKIGDFGCSQKLXDAVSSGPQFCQQGGTYTHRAPELLKGERITSKADIYSFAITL
;
A
#
# COMPACT_ATOMS: atom_id res chain seq x y z
N PRO A 1 -0.71 -24.18 10.60
CA PRO A 1 -0.65 -22.83 10.62
C PRO A 1 -0.15 -22.24 9.36
N THR A 2 0.88 -22.76 8.78
CA THR A 2 1.31 -22.15 7.60
C THR A 2 0.46 -22.57 6.44
N LYS A 3 -0.41 -23.53 6.63
CA LYS A 3 -1.23 -23.92 5.57
C LYS A 3 -2.16 -22.85 5.15
N GLY A 4 -2.60 -22.07 6.06
CA GLY A 4 -3.55 -21.05 5.75
C GLY A 4 -3.04 -20.06 4.77
N GLU A 5 -1.76 -19.86 4.75
CA GLU A 5 -1.28 -18.89 3.87
C GLU A 5 -1.18 -19.34 2.45
N LYS A 6 -1.12 -20.62 2.23
CA LYS A 6 -1.05 -21.08 0.90
C LYS A 6 -2.38 -20.93 0.21
N LEU A 7 -3.44 -20.79 0.97
CA LEU A 7 -4.72 -20.66 0.37
C LEU A 7 -4.88 -19.35 -0.34
N PHE A 8 -4.02 -18.38 -0.08
CA PHE A 8 -4.15 -17.11 -0.69
C PHE A 8 -4.04 -17.21 -2.19
N CYS A 9 -3.24 -18.09 -2.70
CA CYS A 9 -3.06 -18.16 -4.11
C CYS A 9 -3.89 -19.22 -4.75
N GLU A 10 -4.59 -20.00 -3.95
CA GLU A 10 -5.32 -21.05 -4.53
C GLU A 10 -6.66 -20.58 -4.96
N GLU A 11 -7.01 -20.89 -6.16
CA GLU A 11 -8.29 -20.55 -6.62
C GLU A 11 -9.20 -21.67 -6.34
N ASP A 12 -10.36 -21.40 -5.95
CA ASP A 12 -11.36 -22.39 -5.74
C ASP A 12 -11.55 -23.09 -7.06
N PRO A 13 -11.56 -24.37 -7.07
CA PRO A 13 -11.81 -25.07 -8.30
C PRO A 13 -13.14 -24.72 -8.91
N SER A 14 -14.06 -24.33 -8.11
CA SER A 14 -15.32 -23.92 -8.62
C SER A 14 -15.10 -22.60 -9.32
N PRO A 15 -15.60 -22.44 -10.46
CA PRO A 15 -15.31 -21.24 -11.22
C PRO A 15 -15.88 -20.01 -10.66
N ARG A 16 -16.58 -20.08 -9.56
CA ARG A 16 -17.19 -18.99 -9.11
C ARG A 16 -16.42 -18.04 -8.41
N VAL A 17 -16.04 -18.23 -7.34
CA VAL A 17 -15.55 -17.21 -6.51
C VAL A 17 -14.43 -17.66 -5.66
N CYS A 18 -13.38 -16.89 -5.64
CA CYS A 18 -12.29 -17.10 -4.71
C CYS A 18 -12.67 -16.34 -3.45
N ARG A 19 -12.96 -17.05 -2.39
CA ARG A 19 -13.40 -16.40 -1.16
C ARG A 19 -12.23 -16.03 -0.29
N LEU A 20 -12.44 -15.06 0.56
CA LEU A 20 -11.43 -14.69 1.52
C LEU A 20 -11.23 -15.84 2.51
N PRO A 21 -9.99 -16.07 2.94
CA PRO A 21 -9.77 -17.06 3.97
C PRO A 21 -10.52 -16.72 5.25
N ALA A 22 -10.78 -17.72 6.07
CA ALA A 22 -11.56 -17.50 7.28
C ALA A 22 -10.93 -16.47 8.19
N ARG A 23 -9.60 -16.38 8.21
CA ARG A 23 -8.95 -15.42 9.07
C ARG A 23 -9.20 -13.98 8.65
N LEU A 24 -9.66 -13.77 7.43
CA LEU A 24 -9.97 -12.43 6.96
C LEU A 24 -11.46 -12.18 6.88
N ALA A 25 -12.26 -13.08 7.42
CA ALA A 25 -13.72 -12.90 7.33
C ALA A 25 -14.17 -11.63 8.03
N TRP A 26 -13.44 -11.21 9.06
CA TRP A 26 -13.82 -10.02 9.80
C TRP A 26 -13.81 -8.75 8.95
N CYS A 27 -13.08 -8.77 7.87
CA CYS A 27 -12.97 -7.58 7.05
C CYS A 27 -13.65 -7.72 5.70
N SER A 28 -14.61 -8.62 5.57
CA SER A 28 -15.28 -8.71 4.28
C SER A 28 -16.10 -7.47 4.00
N ILE A 29 -16.28 -7.15 2.74
CA ILE A 29 -16.97 -5.92 2.34
C ILE A 29 -18.48 -6.13 2.35
N ASP A 30 -19.19 -5.19 2.93
CA ASP A 30 -20.63 -5.15 2.80
C ASP A 30 -20.91 -4.19 1.65
N TRP A 31 -21.14 -4.72 0.47
CA TRP A 31 -21.24 -3.90 -0.72
C TRP A 31 -22.42 -2.91 -0.68
N ASP A 32 -23.44 -3.23 0.09
CA ASP A 32 -24.56 -2.31 0.17
C ASP A 32 -24.20 -1.04 0.91
N GLN A 33 -23.12 -1.04 1.66
CA GLN A 33 -22.72 0.12 2.42
C GLN A 33 -21.62 0.93 1.70
N LEU A 34 -21.26 0.54 0.48
CA LEU A 34 -20.20 1.20 -0.23
C LEU A 34 -20.74 2.06 -1.36
N ARG A 35 -20.31 3.31 -1.41
CA ARG A 35 -20.69 4.19 -2.49
C ARG A 35 -19.46 4.93 -2.99
N LEU A 36 -19.08 4.68 -4.22
CA LEU A 36 -17.91 5.34 -4.80
C LEU A 36 -18.25 6.80 -5.13
N LEU A 37 -17.30 7.69 -4.88
CA LEU A 37 -17.50 9.09 -5.15
C LEU A 37 -16.75 9.53 -6.41
N HIS A 38 -15.45 9.47 -6.41
CA HIS A 38 -14.69 9.86 -7.59
C HIS A 38 -13.30 9.23 -7.56
N PRO A 39 -12.67 9.11 -8.71
CA PRO A 39 -11.37 8.49 -8.75
C PRO A 39 -10.31 9.36 -8.11
N LEU A 40 -9.33 8.73 -7.49
CA LEU A 40 -8.19 9.41 -6.95
C LEU A 40 -6.94 9.10 -7.77
N GLY A 41 -6.91 7.99 -8.48
CA GLY A 41 -5.76 7.66 -9.30
C GLY A 41 -5.95 6.33 -9.99
N ALA A 42 -5.12 6.05 -10.95
CA ALA A 42 -5.17 4.80 -11.67
C ALA A 42 -3.79 4.49 -12.21
N GLY A 43 -3.54 3.23 -12.44
CA GLY A 43 -2.27 2.79 -13.00
C GLY A 43 -2.38 1.36 -13.43
N GLY A 44 -1.24 0.73 -13.63
CA GLY A 44 -1.24 -0.66 -14.04
C GLY A 44 -1.82 -1.59 -13.01
N PHE A 45 -1.72 -1.21 -11.72
CA PHE A 45 -2.23 -2.04 -10.66
C PHE A 45 -3.75 -2.02 -10.59
N GLY A 46 -4.37 -0.97 -11.07
CA GLY A 46 -5.80 -0.81 -10.94
C GLY A 46 -6.18 0.64 -10.69
N SER A 47 -7.19 0.86 -9.90
CA SER A 47 -7.71 2.21 -9.66
C SER A 47 -7.99 2.42 -8.18
N VAL A 48 -7.88 3.66 -7.76
CA VAL A 48 -8.19 4.04 -6.38
C VAL A 48 -9.28 5.10 -6.43
N TYR A 49 -10.27 4.96 -5.58
CA TYR A 49 -11.41 5.88 -5.51
C TYR A 49 -11.61 6.41 -4.11
N LYS A 50 -12.13 7.62 -4.02
CA LYS A 50 -12.65 8.11 -2.76
C LYS A 50 -14.07 7.59 -2.67
N ALA A 51 -14.51 7.20 -1.49
CA ALA A 51 -15.81 6.56 -1.35
C ALA A 51 -16.35 6.76 0.05
N ILE A 52 -17.62 6.39 0.23
CA ILE A 52 -18.22 6.35 1.54
C ILE A 52 -18.49 4.89 1.86
N TYR A 53 -18.09 4.43 3.02
CA TYR A 53 -18.31 3.06 3.44
C TYR A 53 -18.81 3.08 4.87
N CYS A 54 -19.99 2.53 5.09
CA CYS A 54 -20.61 2.51 6.41
C CYS A 54 -20.64 3.91 7.02
N GLY A 55 -20.90 4.91 6.17
CA GLY A 55 -21.05 6.28 6.63
C GLY A 55 -19.75 7.06 6.77
N ALA A 56 -18.61 6.46 6.53
CA ALA A 56 -17.34 7.16 6.69
C ALA A 56 -16.61 7.28 5.37
N THR A 57 -15.80 8.31 5.23
CA THR A 57 -15.01 8.50 4.02
C THR A 57 -13.85 7.52 4.01
N VAL A 58 -13.66 6.84 2.90
CA VAL A 58 -12.62 5.83 2.76
C VAL A 58 -11.95 5.95 1.41
N ALA A 59 -10.87 5.20 1.23
CA ALA A 59 -10.25 5.02 -0.09
C ALA A 59 -10.48 3.57 -0.49
N VAL A 60 -10.81 3.35 -1.75
CA VAL A 60 -11.09 2.03 -2.26
C VAL A 60 -10.12 1.72 -3.38
N LYS A 61 -9.39 0.65 -3.24
CA LYS A 61 -8.43 0.24 -4.24
C LYS A 61 -8.96 -1.00 -4.94
N GLN A 62 -9.17 -0.90 -6.24
CA GLN A 62 -9.62 -2.03 -7.02
C GLN A 62 -8.46 -2.53 -7.85
N VAL A 63 -8.00 -3.73 -7.55
CA VAL A 63 -6.82 -4.28 -8.19
C VAL A 63 -7.25 -5.04 -9.43
N LYS A 64 -6.68 -4.68 -10.59
CA LYS A 64 -7.06 -5.29 -11.83
C LYS A 64 -6.39 -6.61 -12.06
N LYS A 65 -7.03 -7.46 -12.84
CA LYS A 65 -6.40 -8.68 -13.30
C LYS A 65 -5.52 -8.26 -14.47
N CYS A 66 -4.25 -8.21 -14.24
CA CYS A 66 -3.35 -7.78 -15.27
C CYS A 66 -3.03 -8.94 -16.19
N ASN A 67 -3.37 -8.83 -17.45
CA ASN A 67 -3.14 -9.92 -18.36
C ASN A 67 -1.68 -10.24 -18.55
N LYS A 68 -0.83 -9.26 -18.47
CA LYS A 68 0.57 -9.52 -18.66
C LYS A 68 1.22 -10.13 -17.45
N ASN A 69 0.75 -9.84 -16.28
CA ASN A 69 1.38 -10.36 -15.09
C ASN A 69 0.36 -10.60 -14.01
N ARG A 70 -0.45 -11.65 -14.21
CA ARG A 70 -1.50 -11.95 -13.25
C ARG A 70 -0.94 -12.39 -11.91
N LEU A 71 0.19 -13.10 -11.94
CA LEU A 71 0.78 -13.54 -10.69
C LEU A 71 1.22 -12.35 -9.85
N ALA A 72 1.82 -11.36 -10.47
CA ALA A 72 2.26 -10.18 -9.72
C ALA A 72 1.07 -9.44 -9.12
N SER A 73 -0.04 -9.34 -9.86
CA SER A 73 -1.22 -8.67 -9.34
C SER A 73 -1.77 -9.43 -8.16
N ARG A 74 -1.81 -10.75 -8.25
CA ARG A 74 -2.32 -11.55 -7.13
C ARG A 74 -1.41 -11.45 -5.94
N GLN A 75 -0.10 -11.48 -6.15
CA GLN A 75 0.82 -11.39 -5.05
C GLN A 75 0.70 -10.05 -4.35
N SER A 76 0.53 -8.98 -5.13
CA SER A 76 0.41 -7.66 -4.54
C SER A 76 -0.87 -7.53 -3.73
N PHE A 77 -1.96 -8.04 -4.26
CA PHE A 77 -3.25 -7.97 -3.55
C PHE A 77 -3.15 -8.72 -2.22
N TRP A 78 -2.60 -9.94 -2.23
CA TRP A 78 -2.53 -10.71 -1.02
C TRP A 78 -1.47 -10.19 -0.05
N ALA A 79 -0.39 -9.57 -0.58
CA ALA A 79 0.58 -8.95 0.29
C ALA A 79 -0.07 -7.84 1.12
N GLU A 80 -0.93 -7.07 0.47
CA GLU A 80 -1.62 -6.01 1.17
C GLU A 80 -2.57 -6.59 2.21
N LEU A 81 -3.26 -7.66 1.90
CA LEU A 81 -4.17 -8.26 2.86
C LEU A 81 -3.46 -8.94 4.02
N ASN A 82 -2.22 -9.35 3.80
CA ASN A 82 -1.48 -9.98 4.88
C ASN A 82 -1.13 -9.02 6.00
N VAL A 83 -1.23 -7.72 5.77
CA VAL A 83 -1.00 -6.76 6.84
C VAL A 83 -2.30 -6.15 7.33
N ALA A 84 -3.45 -6.64 6.85
CA ALA A 84 -4.72 -6.00 7.17
C ALA A 84 -5.03 -6.02 8.66
N HIS A 85 -4.53 -7.01 9.38
CA HIS A 85 -4.81 -7.12 10.80
C HIS A 85 -3.92 -6.24 11.67
N LEU A 86 -2.94 -5.57 11.07
CA LEU A 86 -2.03 -4.76 11.86
C LEU A 86 -2.56 -3.33 11.96
N HIS A 87 -2.69 -2.84 13.18
CA HIS A 87 -3.19 -1.50 13.40
C HIS A 87 -2.16 -0.69 14.16
N HIS A 88 -1.80 0.44 13.62
CA HIS A 88 -0.84 1.33 14.25
C HIS A 88 -1.10 2.74 13.74
N ASN A 89 -0.86 3.73 14.57
CA ASN A 89 -1.11 5.11 14.20
C ASN A 89 -0.33 5.57 12.98
N ASN A 90 0.79 4.97 12.72
CA ASN A 90 1.61 5.41 11.60
C ASN A 90 1.54 4.45 10.41
N LEU A 91 0.48 3.65 10.35
CA LEU A 91 0.21 2.81 9.19
C LEU A 91 -1.21 3.08 8.71
N VAL A 92 -1.40 3.15 7.39
CA VAL A 92 -2.73 3.31 6.84
C VAL A 92 -3.50 2.03 7.11
N ARG A 93 -4.69 2.18 7.67
CA ARG A 93 -5.45 1.02 8.11
C ARG A 93 -6.30 0.42 7.02
N ILE A 94 -6.30 -0.89 6.91
CA ILE A 94 -7.19 -1.59 6.00
C ILE A 94 -8.47 -1.90 6.76
N ILE A 95 -9.60 -1.55 6.16
CA ILE A 95 -10.90 -1.67 6.81
C ILE A 95 -11.65 -2.91 6.34
N ALA A 96 -11.62 -3.20 5.06
CA ALA A 96 -12.37 -4.32 4.52
C ALA A 96 -11.79 -4.74 3.18
N ALA A 97 -12.09 -5.94 2.74
CA ALA A 97 -11.58 -6.43 1.47
C ALA A 97 -12.48 -7.50 0.89
N SER A 98 -12.38 -7.69 -0.41
CA SER A 98 -13.14 -8.72 -1.10
C SER A 98 -12.40 -9.15 -2.34
N THR A 99 -12.60 -10.40 -2.77
CA THR A 99 -11.98 -10.88 -3.98
C THR A 99 -12.93 -10.60 -5.14
N GLY A 100 -12.94 -9.44 -5.65
CA GLY A 100 -13.78 -9.12 -6.79
C GLY A 100 -14.43 -7.77 -6.65
N ALA A 101 -15.34 -7.51 -7.51
CA ALA A 101 -16.17 -6.33 -7.47
C ALA A 101 -17.49 -6.70 -8.10
N PRO A 102 -18.56 -6.07 -7.67
CA PRO A 102 -19.85 -6.47 -8.18
C PRO A 102 -20.04 -6.21 -9.65
N SER A 103 -19.38 -5.26 -10.19
CA SER A 103 -19.68 -4.83 -11.52
C SER A 103 -18.74 -5.27 -12.59
N THR A 104 -17.63 -5.85 -12.30
CA THR A 104 -16.73 -6.18 -13.38
C THR A 104 -15.98 -7.45 -13.11
N GLN A 105 -15.69 -8.17 -14.15
CA GLN A 105 -14.95 -9.38 -14.01
C GLN A 105 -13.47 -9.15 -14.16
N GLU A 106 -13.06 -7.94 -14.43
CA GLU A 106 -11.65 -7.66 -14.58
C GLU A 106 -10.98 -7.29 -13.26
N THR A 107 -11.73 -7.22 -12.20
CA THR A 107 -11.17 -6.85 -10.92
C THR A 107 -10.76 -8.11 -10.17
N LEU A 108 -9.50 -8.15 -9.76
CA LEU A 108 -9.00 -9.25 -8.98
C LEU A 108 -9.48 -9.15 -7.57
N GLY A 109 -9.54 -7.97 -7.03
CA GLY A 109 -10.00 -7.79 -5.67
C GLY A 109 -10.14 -6.32 -5.33
N THR A 110 -10.82 -6.05 -4.23
CA THR A 110 -11.08 -4.69 -3.74
C THR A 110 -10.63 -4.58 -2.31
N ILE A 111 -9.95 -3.49 -1.98
CA ILE A 111 -9.49 -3.23 -0.63
C ILE A 111 -10.01 -1.86 -0.22
N ILE A 112 -10.67 -1.80 0.93
CA ILE A 112 -11.14 -0.54 1.49
C ILE A 112 -10.21 -0.17 2.62
N MET A 113 -9.68 1.05 2.59
CA MET A 113 -8.75 1.51 3.60
C MET A 113 -9.14 2.88 4.08
N GLU A 114 -8.62 3.30 5.20
CA GLU A 114 -8.94 4.61 5.70
C GLU A 114 -8.49 5.66 4.70
N TYR A 115 -9.23 6.76 4.65
CA TYR A 115 -8.87 7.85 3.78
C TYR A 115 -8.13 8.86 4.65
N VAL A 116 -6.85 9.04 4.39
CA VAL A 116 -6.04 9.90 5.24
C VAL A 116 -5.79 11.27 4.65
N GLY A 117 -6.42 11.59 3.56
CA GLY A 117 -6.25 12.89 2.95
C GLY A 117 -5.58 12.77 1.60
N ASP A 118 -5.36 13.90 0.96
CA ASP A 118 -4.81 13.91 -0.37
C ASP A 118 -3.32 14.13 -0.42
N SER A 119 -2.69 14.35 0.70
CA SER A 119 -1.29 14.73 0.72
C SER A 119 -0.37 13.58 1.01
N THR A 120 0.71 13.47 0.28
CA THR A 120 1.77 12.52 0.57
C THR A 120 3.06 13.29 0.80
N LEU A 121 4.04 12.60 1.33
CA LEU A 121 5.35 13.20 1.51
C LEU A 121 5.94 13.60 0.17
N HIS A 122 5.60 12.89 -0.90
CA HIS A 122 6.06 13.23 -2.22
C HIS A 122 5.57 14.65 -2.59
N HIS A 123 4.31 14.95 -2.28
CA HIS A 123 3.77 16.27 -2.58
C HIS A 123 4.51 17.34 -1.76
N VAL A 124 4.84 17.03 -0.54
CA VAL A 124 5.50 18.02 0.30
C VAL A 124 6.92 18.27 -0.19
N ILE A 125 7.63 17.23 -0.59
CA ILE A 125 9.00 17.39 -1.02
C ILE A 125 9.10 17.99 -2.41
N TYR A 126 8.32 17.50 -3.35
CA TYR A 126 8.46 17.88 -4.73
C TYR A 126 7.38 18.83 -5.25
N GLY A 127 6.41 19.16 -4.45
CA GLY A 127 5.33 20.01 -4.87
C GLY A 127 4.22 19.23 -5.54
N THR A 128 3.20 19.93 -6.01
CA THR A 128 2.09 19.27 -6.63
C THR A 128 2.52 18.77 -7.98
N ASP A 129 1.75 17.88 -8.56
CA ASP A 129 2.11 17.29 -9.81
C ASP A 129 1.97 18.28 -10.95
N CYS A 130 2.23 17.83 -12.12
CA CYS A 130 2.26 18.69 -13.26
C CYS A 130 0.96 19.37 -13.53
N ILE A 131 -0.12 18.72 -13.26
CA ILE A 131 -1.41 19.31 -13.52
C ILE A 131 -1.61 20.52 -12.66
N ALA A 132 -1.31 20.40 -11.41
CA ALA A 132 -1.47 21.52 -10.52
C ALA A 132 -0.50 22.60 -10.88
N ALA A 133 0.67 22.24 -11.32
CA ALA A 133 1.64 23.23 -11.66
C ALA A 133 1.19 24.04 -12.86
N ALA A 134 0.35 23.45 -13.67
CA ALA A 134 -0.07 24.16 -14.81
C ALA A 134 -0.99 25.33 -14.50
N ARG A 135 -1.51 25.36 -13.31
CA ARG A 135 -2.35 26.44 -12.99
C ARG A 135 -1.52 27.49 -12.58
N LYS A 136 -0.78 28.03 -13.25
CA LYS A 136 0.09 28.96 -12.85
C LYS A 136 -0.28 30.18 -12.34
N ASP A 137 -1.41 30.50 -12.20
CA ASP A 137 -1.76 31.74 -11.64
C ASP A 137 -1.11 31.89 -10.32
N ASP A 138 -0.82 30.82 -9.65
CA ASP A 138 -0.33 30.88 -8.39
C ASP A 138 1.09 30.81 -8.45
N GLU A 139 1.76 31.88 -8.51
CA GLU A 139 3.15 31.83 -8.54
C GLU A 139 3.73 31.35 -7.32
N LEU A 140 3.04 31.35 -6.26
CA LEU A 140 3.61 30.93 -5.01
C LEU A 140 3.81 29.45 -4.95
N SER A 141 3.20 28.73 -5.80
CA SER A 141 3.35 27.30 -5.73
C SER A 141 4.41 26.79 -6.65
N UNK A 142 5.08 27.47 -6.97
CA UNK A 142 6.06 27.09 -7.89
C UNK A 142 7.15 26.37 -7.31
N GLY A 143 7.12 25.56 -7.17
CA GLY A 143 8.26 24.85 -6.78
C GLY A 143 8.05 24.06 -5.52
N PRO A 144 8.98 23.27 -5.16
CA PRO A 144 8.86 22.46 -3.99
C PRO A 144 8.81 23.31 -2.73
N VAL A 145 8.04 22.85 -1.78
CA VAL A 145 7.94 23.54 -0.52
C VAL A 145 9.07 23.05 0.37
N LEU A 146 9.77 24.00 0.96
CA LEU A 146 10.86 23.61 1.83
C LEU A 146 10.30 23.19 3.17
N MET A 147 10.69 22.06 3.65
CA MET A 147 10.26 21.60 4.96
C MET A 147 11.19 22.17 6.02
N THR A 148 10.63 22.50 7.13
CA THR A 148 11.47 22.95 8.24
C THR A 148 12.16 21.75 8.86
N ILE A 149 13.19 22.02 9.64
CA ILE A 149 13.88 20.93 10.31
C ILE A 149 12.94 20.26 11.29
N ALA A 150 12.07 21.02 11.93
CA ALA A 150 11.11 20.42 12.86
C ALA A 150 10.19 19.45 12.14
N GLN A 151 9.76 19.79 10.91
CA GLN A 151 8.90 18.90 10.17
C GLN A 151 9.64 17.64 9.75
N VAL A 152 10.89 17.77 9.34
CA VAL A 152 11.67 16.60 8.93
C VAL A 152 11.82 15.65 10.12
N ILE A 153 12.11 16.19 11.29
CA ILE A 153 12.26 15.37 12.47
C ILE A 153 10.94 14.71 12.83
N ARG A 154 9.85 15.47 12.80
CA ARG A 154 8.57 14.94 13.16
C ARG A 154 8.15 13.83 12.22
N TYR A 155 8.28 14.04 10.92
CA TYR A 155 7.88 13.04 9.96
C TYR A 155 8.78 11.81 10.07
N SER A 156 10.09 12.02 10.31
CA SER A 156 11.00 10.91 10.46
C SER A 156 10.62 10.05 11.66
N GLN A 157 10.23 10.68 12.76
CA GLN A 157 9.83 9.93 13.92
C GLN A 157 8.59 9.08 13.65
N ASP A 158 7.63 9.63 12.90
CA ASP A 158 6.44 8.88 12.57
C ASP A 158 6.76 7.69 11.67
N ILE A 159 7.60 7.90 10.67
CA ILE A 159 7.95 6.84 9.75
C ILE A 159 8.70 5.73 10.49
N VAL A 160 9.64 6.13 11.35
CA VAL A 160 10.40 5.15 12.11
C VAL A 160 9.47 4.36 13.02
N ALA A 161 8.51 5.02 13.65
CA ALA A 161 7.59 4.31 14.54
C ALA A 161 6.79 3.27 13.76
N GLY A 162 6.34 3.61 12.55
CA GLY A 162 5.62 2.65 11.73
C GLY A 162 6.51 1.50 11.31
N LEU A 163 7.77 1.79 10.93
CA LEU A 163 8.69 0.73 10.53
C LEU A 163 9.04 -0.18 11.69
N VAL A 164 9.26 0.39 12.87
CA VAL A 164 9.58 -0.42 14.02
C VAL A 164 8.44 -1.39 14.31
N PHE A 165 7.21 -0.89 14.20
CA PHE A 165 6.07 -1.76 14.43
C PHE A 165 6.00 -2.87 13.37
N LEU A 166 6.14 -2.53 12.09
CA LEU A 166 6.09 -3.54 11.05
C LEU A 166 7.17 -4.59 11.25
N HIS A 167 8.38 -4.14 11.56
CA HIS A 167 9.49 -5.06 11.70
C HIS A 167 9.32 -5.93 12.95
N SER A 168 8.64 -5.43 13.97
CA SER A 168 8.36 -6.26 15.13
C SER A 168 7.39 -7.37 14.79
N GLN A 169 6.61 -7.19 13.73
CA GLN A 169 5.69 -8.21 13.26
C GLN A 169 6.32 -9.03 12.13
N LEU A 170 7.61 -8.85 11.91
CA LEU A 170 8.38 -9.56 10.90
C LEU A 170 7.88 -9.26 9.48
N ILE A 171 7.39 -8.06 9.27
CA ILE A 171 6.95 -7.61 7.96
C ILE A 171 7.95 -6.58 7.45
N VAL A 172 8.38 -6.72 6.21
CA VAL A 172 9.24 -5.73 5.56
C VAL A 172 8.41 -5.09 4.45
N HIS A 173 8.40 -3.78 4.38
CA HIS A 173 7.54 -3.05 3.45
C HIS A 173 7.99 -3.20 2.00
N LEU A 174 9.25 -2.98 1.77
CA LEU A 174 9.92 -3.17 0.48
C LEU A 174 9.54 -2.18 -0.62
N ASP A 175 8.77 -1.15 -0.32
CA ASP A 175 8.49 -0.11 -1.31
C ASP A 175 8.34 1.23 -0.62
N LEU A 176 9.13 1.48 0.42
CA LEU A 176 9.04 2.75 1.14
C LEU A 176 9.59 3.86 0.28
N LYS A 177 8.80 4.88 0.08
CA LYS A 177 9.20 6.05 -0.70
C LYS A 177 8.22 7.16 -0.39
N PRO A 178 8.53 8.41 -0.74
CA PRO A 178 7.64 9.51 -0.34
C PRO A 178 6.21 9.38 -0.84
N ALA A 179 6.00 8.78 -2.00
CA ALA A 179 4.64 8.65 -2.53
C ALA A 179 3.79 7.67 -1.73
N ASN A 180 4.42 6.80 -0.91
CA ASN A 180 3.72 5.84 -0.11
C ASN A 180 3.61 6.27 1.36
N ILE A 181 3.97 7.50 1.66
CA ILE A 181 3.86 8.04 3.00
C ILE A 181 2.82 9.14 2.95
N PHE A 182 1.70 8.94 3.63
CA PHE A 182 0.57 9.87 3.60
C PHE A 182 0.62 10.78 4.81
N ILE A 183 0.24 12.03 4.64
CA ILE A 183 0.29 13.00 5.71
C ILE A 183 -1.14 13.44 5.99
N THR A 184 -1.59 13.24 7.22
CA THR A 184 -2.96 13.55 7.57
C THR A 184 -3.13 15.05 7.82
N GLN A 185 -4.35 15.47 8.01
CA GLN A 185 -4.60 16.87 8.31
C GLN A 185 -4.04 17.25 9.65
N GLN A 186 -3.82 16.30 10.54
CA GLN A 186 -3.20 16.59 11.82
C GLN A 186 -1.68 16.51 11.73
N ASN A 187 -1.16 16.45 10.51
CA ASN A 187 0.29 16.46 10.30
C ASN A 187 0.99 15.20 10.82
N VAL A 188 0.32 14.07 10.71
CA VAL A 188 0.86 12.78 11.11
C VAL A 188 1.18 11.98 9.86
N CYS A 189 2.32 11.32 9.83
CA CYS A 189 2.68 10.48 8.69
C CYS A 189 2.20 9.06 8.89
N LYS A 190 1.67 8.46 7.82
CA LYS A 190 1.23 7.07 7.83
C LYS A 190 1.80 6.37 6.61
N ILE A 191 2.39 5.21 6.83
CA ILE A 191 2.94 4.40 5.74
C ILE A 191 1.81 3.60 5.12
N GLY A 192 1.73 3.59 3.79
CA GLY A 192 0.69 2.83 3.11
C GLY A 192 1.26 2.02 1.96
N ASP A 193 0.37 1.45 1.18
CA ASP A 193 0.70 0.65 0.02
C ASP A 193 1.61 -0.51 0.37
N PHE A 194 1.04 -1.55 0.91
CA PHE A 194 1.77 -2.72 1.33
C PHE A 194 1.83 -3.81 0.27
N GLY A 195 1.61 -3.46 -0.98
CA GLY A 195 1.56 -4.45 -2.04
C GLY A 195 2.86 -5.16 -2.35
N CYS A 196 3.98 -4.62 -1.86
CA CYS A 196 5.28 -5.27 -2.04
C CYS A 196 5.75 -5.94 -0.78
N SER A 197 5.00 -5.84 0.31
CA SER A 197 5.50 -6.30 1.61
C SER A 197 5.66 -7.82 1.66
N GLN A 198 6.52 -8.27 2.53
CA GLN A 198 6.74 -9.68 2.72
C GLN A 198 6.96 -9.99 4.19
N LYS A 199 6.54 -11.17 4.60
CA LYS A 199 6.74 -11.60 5.96
C LYS A 199 8.00 -12.45 6.01
N LEU A 200 8.91 -12.07 6.86
CA LEU A 200 10.21 -12.73 6.92
C LEU A 200 10.12 -14.19 7.33
N UNK A 201 9.29 -14.48 8.27
CA UNK A 201 9.13 -15.75 8.78
C UNK A 201 8.98 -16.76 7.76
N ASP A 202 8.34 -16.38 6.73
CA ASP A 202 8.09 -17.28 5.69
C ASP A 202 9.27 -17.38 4.74
N ALA A 203 10.07 -16.38 4.69
CA ALA A 203 11.16 -16.36 3.74
C ALA A 203 12.21 -17.40 4.04
N VAL A 204 12.34 -17.78 5.29
CA VAL A 204 13.37 -18.72 5.65
C VAL A 204 13.15 -20.07 4.97
N SER A 205 11.92 -20.47 4.86
CA SER A 205 11.65 -21.76 4.34
C SER A 205 11.44 -21.79 2.84
N SER A 206 11.32 -20.66 2.22
CA SER A 206 11.04 -20.63 0.82
C SER A 206 12.19 -20.36 -0.09
N GLY A 207 13.36 -20.26 0.41
CA GLY A 207 14.50 -19.95 -0.43
C GLY A 207 14.51 -18.52 -0.86
N PRO A 208 15.20 -18.20 -1.88
CA PRO A 208 15.36 -16.81 -2.27
C PRO A 208 14.03 -16.17 -2.61
N GLN A 209 13.78 -15.05 -2.02
CA GLN A 209 12.57 -14.35 -2.29
C GLN A 209 12.83 -13.21 -3.22
N PHE A 210 11.98 -13.02 -4.15
CA PHE A 210 12.15 -11.93 -5.05
C PHE A 210 11.04 -10.95 -4.91
N CYS A 211 11.39 -9.76 -4.68
CA CYS A 211 10.44 -8.69 -4.73
C CYS A 211 10.39 -8.34 -6.17
N GLN A 212 9.71 -9.19 -6.94
CA GLN A 212 9.87 -9.06 -8.20
C GLN A 212 9.47 -7.90 -8.79
N GLN A 213 8.36 -7.56 -8.82
CA GLN A 213 7.94 -6.55 -9.59
C GLN A 213 7.61 -5.35 -8.93
N GLY A 214 7.42 -5.35 -7.76
CA GLY A 214 6.98 -4.20 -7.06
C GLY A 214 8.10 -3.29 -6.70
N GLY A 215 7.82 -2.16 -6.27
CA GLY A 215 8.81 -1.26 -5.74
C GLY A 215 9.47 -0.39 -6.76
N THR A 216 10.11 0.62 -6.27
CA THR A 216 10.76 1.60 -7.10
C THR A 216 12.25 1.41 -7.02
N TYR A 217 12.92 1.34 -8.14
CA TYR A 217 14.34 1.09 -8.14
C TYR A 217 15.12 2.16 -7.41
N THR A 218 14.70 3.40 -7.46
CA THR A 218 15.48 4.47 -6.85
C THR A 218 15.59 4.35 -5.34
N HIS A 219 14.59 3.73 -4.68
CA HIS A 219 14.61 3.60 -3.24
C HIS A 219 14.89 2.16 -2.81
N ARG A 220 15.18 1.28 -3.74
CA ARG A 220 15.34 -0.13 -3.39
C ARG A 220 16.78 -0.40 -2.94
N ALA A 221 16.90 -1.14 -1.86
CA ALA A 221 18.20 -1.45 -1.31
C ALA A 221 19.04 -2.25 -2.31
N PRO A 222 20.35 -2.07 -2.29
CA PRO A 222 21.19 -2.75 -3.27
C PRO A 222 21.08 -4.27 -3.24
N GLU A 223 20.92 -4.87 -2.06
CA GLU A 223 20.84 -6.31 -1.99
C GLU A 223 19.59 -6.81 -2.68
N LEU A 224 18.53 -6.02 -2.73
CA LEU A 224 17.33 -6.42 -3.43
C LEU A 224 17.54 -6.34 -4.94
N LEU A 225 18.27 -5.36 -5.39
CA LEU A 225 18.56 -5.24 -6.80
C LEU A 225 19.43 -6.39 -7.25
N LYS A 226 20.25 -6.94 -6.36
CA LYS A 226 21.09 -8.07 -6.70
C LYS A 226 20.39 -9.39 -6.45
N GLY A 227 19.16 -9.39 -5.99
CA GLY A 227 18.46 -10.63 -5.73
C GLY A 227 18.88 -11.35 -4.47
N GLU A 228 19.48 -10.63 -3.52
CA GLU A 228 19.95 -11.26 -2.31
C GLU A 228 18.83 -11.34 -1.29
N ARG A 229 19.15 -11.96 -0.15
CA ARG A 229 18.15 -12.21 0.86
C ARG A 229 17.52 -10.94 1.39
N ILE A 230 16.21 -10.97 1.61
CA ILE A 230 15.47 -9.83 2.10
C ILE A 230 15.53 -9.78 3.61
N THR A 231 15.86 -8.62 4.17
CA THR A 231 15.82 -8.41 5.60
C THR A 231 15.18 -7.05 5.87
N SER A 232 14.91 -6.76 7.13
CA SER A 232 14.31 -5.47 7.48
C SER A 232 15.24 -4.32 7.15
N LYS A 233 16.52 -4.57 6.92
CA LYS A 233 17.44 -3.51 6.57
C LYS A 233 17.10 -2.89 5.24
N ALA A 234 16.36 -3.60 4.38
CA ALA A 234 15.95 -3.03 3.12
C ALA A 234 15.07 -1.80 3.34
N ASP A 235 14.20 -1.84 4.35
CA ASP A 235 13.35 -0.68 4.64
C ASP A 235 14.19 0.45 5.22
N ILE A 236 15.22 0.14 5.98
CA ILE A 236 16.07 1.18 6.54
C ILE A 236 16.79 1.92 5.41
N TYR A 237 17.25 1.18 4.40
CA TYR A 237 17.89 1.82 3.27
C TYR A 237 16.90 2.75 2.57
N SER A 238 15.67 2.27 2.32
CA SER A 238 14.67 3.07 1.65
C SER A 238 14.31 4.31 2.46
N PHE A 239 14.29 4.17 3.77
CA PHE A 239 14.01 5.31 4.64
C PHE A 239 15.11 6.35 4.50
N ALA A 240 16.36 5.92 4.47
CA ALA A 240 17.47 6.86 4.33
C ALA A 240 17.38 7.61 3.02
N ILE A 241 17.02 6.92 1.93
CA ILE A 241 16.91 7.59 0.66
C ILE A 241 15.71 8.56 0.65
N THR A 242 14.66 8.23 1.38
CA THR A 242 13.47 9.06 1.44
C THR A 242 13.78 10.39 2.13
N LEU A 243 14.67 10.39 3.11
CA LEU A 243 15.05 11.62 3.76
C LEU A 243 15.98 12.42 2.87
#